data_95ec086e76013e537b5023a37ce90b71
#
_entry.id   95ec086e76013e537b5023a37ce90b71
#
_cell.length_a   1.000
_cell.length_b   1.000
_cell.length_c   1.000
_cell.angle_alpha   90.00
_cell.angle_beta   90.00
_cell.angle_gamma   90.00
#
_symmetry.space_group_name_H-M   'P 1'
#
loop_
_entity.id
_entity.type
_entity.pdbx_description
1 polymer ?
#
loop_
_entity_poly.entity_id
_entity_poly.type
_entity_poly.pdbx_seq_one_letter_code
_entity_poly.pdbx_strand_id
1 'polypeptide(L)'
;MIYFFLKNKILILIIFLLTGCSSIPSNTSNSCSIFNENYFWYKHTKKTEKKWGTPIYLQLAIIKMESGFDWLAKPPRQKLFKIVPYKRPSSSFGYSQAVKGTWKQYKTETGNKFATRTRFKDSVDFIGWYTTKTEKILKVSKTDAFKQYIAYHEG
;
A
#
# COMPACT_ATOMS: atom_id res chain seq x y z
N MET A 1 29.48 17.68 -32.87
CA MET A 1 28.32 18.52 -32.52
C MET A 1 27.03 17.69 -32.43
N ILE A 2 26.67 16.85 -33.39
CA ILE A 2 25.44 16.03 -33.44
C ILE A 2 25.35 15.06 -32.25
N TYR A 3 26.43 14.41 -31.85
CA TYR A 3 26.47 13.46 -30.73
C TYR A 3 26.11 14.09 -29.37
N PHE A 4 26.50 15.34 -29.17
CA PHE A 4 26.19 16.08 -27.95
C PHE A 4 24.69 16.43 -27.84
N PHE A 5 24.05 16.79 -28.96
CA PHE A 5 22.62 17.05 -29.03
C PHE A 5 21.76 15.80 -28.85
N LEU A 6 22.19 14.64 -29.37
CA LEU A 6 21.49 13.37 -29.19
C LEU A 6 21.51 12.92 -27.70
N LYS A 7 22.68 13.02 -27.05
CA LYS A 7 22.88 12.64 -25.65
C LYS A 7 22.01 13.48 -24.72
N ASN A 8 21.88 14.78 -24.95
CA ASN A 8 21.01 15.66 -24.17
C ASN A 8 19.51 15.37 -24.40
N LYS A 9 19.10 15.06 -25.64
CA LYS A 9 17.69 14.68 -25.91
C LYS A 9 17.31 13.35 -25.23
N ILE A 10 18.20 12.36 -25.21
CA ILE A 10 18.00 11.09 -24.52
C ILE A 10 17.92 11.31 -23.00
N LEU A 11 18.78 12.16 -22.44
CA LEU A 11 18.76 12.48 -21.02
C LEU A 11 17.46 13.18 -20.60
N ILE A 12 16.96 14.12 -21.40
CA ILE A 12 15.68 14.80 -21.17
C ILE A 12 14.51 13.82 -21.26
N LEU A 13 14.52 12.90 -22.22
CA LEU A 13 13.49 11.87 -22.37
C LEU A 13 13.46 10.92 -21.17
N ILE A 14 14.62 10.53 -20.62
CA ILE A 14 14.73 9.69 -19.44
C ILE A 14 14.20 10.42 -18.20
N ILE A 15 14.47 11.71 -18.05
CA ILE A 15 13.96 12.52 -16.93
C ILE A 15 12.43 12.63 -17.00
N PHE A 16 11.83 12.76 -18.17
CA PHE A 16 10.38 12.80 -18.35
C PHE A 16 9.68 11.47 -18.01
N LEU A 17 10.37 10.34 -18.17
CA LEU A 17 9.83 9.02 -17.84
C LEU A 17 9.83 8.70 -16.33
N LEU A 18 10.53 9.49 -15.50
CA LEU A 18 10.64 9.28 -14.06
C LEU A 18 9.58 10.04 -13.23
N THR A 19 8.75 10.87 -13.86
CA THR A 19 7.70 11.64 -13.16
C THR A 19 6.38 10.88 -13.00
N GLY A 20 6.42 9.58 -12.81
CA GLY A 20 5.26 8.79 -12.39
C GLY A 20 4.95 9.03 -10.91
N CYS A 21 4.61 10.25 -10.52
CA CYS A 21 4.13 10.55 -9.17
C CYS A 21 2.80 9.82 -8.95
N SER A 22 2.78 8.77 -8.14
CA SER A 22 1.56 8.25 -7.54
C SER A 22 1.08 9.31 -6.55
N SER A 23 0.20 10.22 -7.01
CA SER A 23 -0.42 11.22 -6.15
C SER A 23 -1.48 10.57 -5.26
N ILE A 24 -1.63 11.09 -4.04
CA ILE A 24 -2.75 10.74 -3.17
C ILE A 24 -4.03 11.19 -3.88
N PRO A 25 -5.07 10.33 -3.98
CA PRO A 25 -6.33 10.70 -4.61
C PRO A 25 -6.95 11.95 -3.97
N SER A 26 -7.53 12.82 -4.79
CA SER A 26 -8.14 14.09 -4.32
C SER A 26 -9.32 13.86 -3.37
N ASN A 27 -10.10 12.80 -3.61
CA ASN A 27 -11.20 12.37 -2.74
C ASN A 27 -11.06 10.91 -2.34
N THR A 28 -10.41 10.67 -1.20
CA THR A 28 -10.21 9.33 -0.63
C THR A 28 -11.45 8.71 0.01
N SER A 29 -12.58 9.42 0.06
CA SER A 29 -13.85 8.92 0.59
C SER A 29 -14.77 8.35 -0.48
N ASN A 30 -14.45 8.55 -1.75
CA ASN A 30 -15.23 8.09 -2.89
C ASN A 30 -14.41 7.13 -3.74
N SER A 31 -14.83 5.86 -3.79
CA SER A 31 -14.15 4.83 -4.55
C SER A 31 -14.12 5.11 -6.06
N CYS A 32 -15.17 5.74 -6.62
CA CYS A 32 -15.19 6.12 -8.02
C CYS A 32 -14.12 7.18 -8.32
N SER A 33 -13.97 8.20 -7.46
CA SER A 33 -12.89 9.20 -7.60
C SER A 33 -11.51 8.55 -7.54
N ILE A 34 -11.28 7.66 -6.56
CA ILE A 34 -10.02 6.93 -6.42
C ILE A 34 -9.68 6.19 -7.72
N PHE A 35 -10.65 5.48 -8.30
CA PHE A 35 -10.41 4.66 -9.49
C PHE A 35 -10.35 5.48 -10.78
N ASN A 36 -11.05 6.61 -10.88
CA ASN A 36 -10.96 7.52 -12.01
C ASN A 36 -9.55 8.15 -12.10
N GLU A 37 -8.99 8.54 -10.96
CA GLU A 37 -7.63 9.09 -10.89
C GLU A 37 -6.56 8.00 -11.04
N ASN A 38 -6.85 6.76 -10.64
CA ASN A 38 -5.91 5.65 -10.61
C ASN A 38 -6.53 4.36 -11.21
N TYR A 39 -6.78 4.36 -12.51
CA TYR A 39 -7.47 3.27 -13.22
C TYR A 39 -6.88 1.87 -12.93
N PHE A 40 -5.56 1.73 -12.86
CA PHE A 40 -4.93 0.43 -12.57
C PHE A 40 -5.22 -0.07 -11.14
N TRP A 41 -5.59 0.81 -10.22
CA TRP A 41 -5.93 0.39 -8.86
C TRP A 41 -7.20 -0.44 -8.81
N TYR A 42 -8.19 -0.12 -9.64
CA TYR A 42 -9.37 -0.98 -9.81
C TYR A 42 -9.00 -2.39 -10.25
N LYS A 43 -8.13 -2.53 -11.27
CA LYS A 43 -7.66 -3.85 -11.73
C LYS A 43 -6.94 -4.63 -10.63
N HIS A 44 -6.14 -3.95 -9.81
CA HIS A 44 -5.38 -4.58 -8.73
C HIS A 44 -6.31 -5.03 -7.59
N THR A 45 -7.24 -4.18 -7.15
CA THR A 45 -8.21 -4.53 -6.10
C THR A 45 -9.14 -5.65 -6.56
N LYS A 46 -9.61 -5.63 -7.81
CA LYS A 46 -10.43 -6.70 -8.40
C LYS A 46 -9.69 -8.04 -8.48
N LYS A 47 -8.41 -8.01 -8.85
CA LYS A 47 -7.56 -9.21 -8.86
C LYS A 47 -7.38 -9.79 -7.44
N THR A 48 -7.18 -8.93 -6.45
CA THR A 48 -7.08 -9.32 -5.04
C THR A 48 -8.39 -9.90 -4.52
N GLU A 49 -9.53 -9.29 -4.83
CA GLU A 49 -10.85 -9.81 -4.49
C GLU A 49 -11.06 -11.21 -5.08
N LYS A 50 -10.74 -11.41 -6.36
CA LYS A 50 -10.84 -12.72 -7.01
C LYS A 50 -9.93 -13.78 -6.38
N LYS A 51 -8.71 -13.38 -5.99
CA LYS A 51 -7.69 -14.31 -5.45
C LYS A 51 -7.96 -14.70 -3.99
N TRP A 52 -8.32 -13.70 -3.18
CA TRP A 52 -8.39 -13.84 -1.72
C TRP A 52 -9.82 -13.77 -1.17
N GLY A 53 -10.81 -13.41 -1.97
CA GLY A 53 -12.19 -13.18 -1.52
C GLY A 53 -12.34 -11.92 -0.65
N THR A 54 -11.35 -11.06 -0.59
CA THR A 54 -11.37 -9.81 0.20
C THR A 54 -12.06 -8.72 -0.59
N PRO A 55 -13.25 -8.21 -0.16
CA PRO A 55 -14.01 -7.22 -0.90
C PRO A 55 -13.21 -5.94 -1.18
N ILE A 56 -13.46 -5.32 -2.32
CA ILE A 56 -12.75 -4.09 -2.74
C ILE A 56 -12.91 -2.98 -1.70
N TYR A 57 -14.12 -2.80 -1.15
CA TYR A 57 -14.35 -1.77 -0.13
C TYR A 57 -13.49 -1.97 1.12
N LEU A 58 -13.27 -3.20 1.54
CA LEU A 58 -12.41 -3.50 2.69
C LEU A 58 -10.94 -3.18 2.41
N GLN A 59 -10.46 -3.53 1.21
CA GLN A 59 -9.09 -3.21 0.79
C GLN A 59 -8.84 -1.69 0.81
N LEU A 60 -9.77 -0.91 0.24
CA LEU A 60 -9.67 0.56 0.21
C LEU A 60 -9.81 1.17 1.61
N ALA A 61 -10.72 0.64 2.44
CA ALA A 61 -10.91 1.12 3.81
C ALA A 61 -9.63 0.95 4.63
N ILE A 62 -9.00 -0.23 4.57
CA ILE A 62 -7.72 -0.47 5.27
C ILE A 62 -6.65 0.51 4.78
N ILE A 63 -6.44 0.67 3.47
CA ILE A 63 -5.43 1.61 2.96
C ILE A 63 -5.72 3.04 3.40
N LYS A 64 -6.99 3.45 3.36
CA LYS A 64 -7.40 4.79 3.80
C LYS A 64 -7.06 5.03 5.26
N MET A 65 -7.38 4.09 6.14
CA MET A 65 -7.14 4.20 7.58
C MET A 65 -5.66 4.11 7.94
N GLU A 66 -4.88 3.28 7.24
CA GLU A 66 -3.47 3.04 7.55
C GLU A 66 -2.54 4.14 7.00
N SER A 67 -2.78 4.63 5.80
CA SER A 67 -1.85 5.55 5.13
C SER A 67 -2.49 6.78 4.48
N GLY A 68 -3.82 6.85 4.41
CA GLY A 68 -4.49 7.87 3.61
C GLY A 68 -4.11 7.82 2.12
N PHE A 69 -3.76 6.63 1.62
CA PHE A 69 -3.22 6.40 0.27
C PHE A 69 -1.82 6.98 0.02
N ASP A 70 -1.07 7.34 1.06
CA ASP A 70 0.33 7.73 0.91
C ASP A 70 1.23 6.49 0.83
N TRP A 71 1.91 6.34 -0.29
CA TRP A 71 2.84 5.23 -0.56
C TRP A 71 4.13 5.28 0.25
N LEU A 72 4.48 6.45 0.81
CA LEU A 72 5.64 6.67 1.67
C LEU A 72 5.28 6.84 3.15
N ALA A 73 4.02 6.65 3.52
CA ALA A 73 3.56 6.80 4.89
C ALA A 73 4.43 6.01 5.88
N LYS A 74 4.77 6.67 6.96
CA LYS A 74 5.57 6.11 8.07
C LYS A 74 5.02 6.62 9.39
N PRO A 75 5.06 5.82 10.47
CA PRO A 75 4.73 6.31 11.80
C PRO A 75 5.57 7.55 12.15
N PRO A 76 5.00 8.53 12.85
CA PRO A 76 5.75 9.68 13.32
C PRO A 76 6.90 9.24 14.25
N ARG A 77 7.99 9.99 14.25
CA ARG A 77 9.08 9.73 15.20
C ARG A 77 8.66 10.16 16.60
N GLN A 78 8.94 9.34 17.58
CA GLN A 78 8.88 9.76 18.97
C GLN A 78 9.88 10.90 19.19
N LYS A 79 9.53 11.83 20.05
CA LYS A 79 10.40 12.96 20.39
C LYS A 79 10.99 12.75 21.78
N LEU A 80 12.31 12.74 21.88
CA LEU A 80 12.99 12.78 23.16
C LEU A 80 12.86 14.20 23.73
N PHE A 81 12.47 14.33 25.00
CA PHE A 81 12.18 15.62 25.65
C PHE A 81 11.23 16.55 24.87
N LYS A 82 10.29 15.97 24.08
CA LYS A 82 9.32 16.66 23.21
C LYS A 82 9.93 17.48 22.06
N ILE A 83 11.24 17.53 21.91
CA ILE A 83 11.94 18.40 20.95
C ILE A 83 12.73 17.59 19.93
N VAL A 84 13.57 16.66 20.36
CA VAL A 84 14.51 15.94 19.50
C VAL A 84 13.85 14.71 18.86
N PRO A 85 13.76 14.60 17.52
CA PRO A 85 13.25 13.39 16.86
C PRO A 85 14.15 12.19 17.19
N TYR A 86 13.56 11.17 17.81
CA TYR A 86 14.25 9.95 18.19
C TYR A 86 13.83 8.76 17.29
N LYS A 87 13.45 7.68 17.88
CA LYS A 87 13.12 6.41 17.22
C LYS A 87 11.68 6.39 16.74
N ARG A 88 11.38 5.61 15.66
CA ARG A 88 10.00 5.31 15.28
C ARG A 88 9.46 4.17 16.13
N PRO A 89 8.19 4.21 16.57
CA PRO A 89 7.60 3.17 17.42
C PRO A 89 7.44 1.85 16.67
N SER A 90 7.28 1.89 15.35
CA SER A 90 7.03 0.73 14.51
C SER A 90 7.86 0.77 13.22
N SER A 91 8.04 -0.39 12.60
CA SER A 91 8.63 -0.54 11.27
C SER A 91 7.59 -0.51 10.14
N SER A 92 6.33 -0.13 10.44
CA SER A 92 5.26 -0.01 9.45
C SER A 92 5.60 0.99 8.35
N PHE A 93 5.15 0.71 7.11
CA PHE A 93 5.53 1.52 5.96
C PHE A 93 4.60 1.31 4.76
N GLY A 94 4.38 2.41 4.01
CA GLY A 94 3.68 2.42 2.73
C GLY A 94 2.17 2.30 2.84
N TYR A 95 1.51 1.94 1.75
CA TYR A 95 0.04 1.91 1.66
C TYR A 95 -0.64 1.09 2.76
N SER A 96 -0.14 -0.10 3.04
CA SER A 96 -0.75 -1.05 3.99
C SER A 96 -0.20 -0.95 5.42
N GLN A 97 0.73 -0.06 5.69
CA GLN A 97 1.43 0.06 6.99
C GLN A 97 1.94 -1.27 7.56
N ALA A 98 2.15 -2.26 6.70
CA ALA A 98 2.68 -3.55 7.13
C ALA A 98 4.04 -3.42 7.81
N VAL A 99 4.25 -4.05 8.95
CA VAL A 99 5.54 -4.13 9.63
C VAL A 99 6.49 -5.09 8.91
N LYS A 100 7.81 -4.91 9.07
CA LYS A 100 8.83 -5.70 8.37
C LYS A 100 8.66 -7.22 8.54
N GLY A 101 8.35 -7.67 9.76
CA GLY A 101 8.18 -9.10 10.07
C GLY A 101 7.03 -9.72 9.30
N THR A 102 5.84 -9.12 9.41
CA THR A 102 4.62 -9.59 8.73
C THR A 102 4.74 -9.51 7.20
N TRP A 103 5.40 -8.45 6.69
CA TRP A 103 5.69 -8.35 5.25
C TRP A 103 6.64 -9.45 4.76
N LYS A 104 7.66 -9.82 5.54
CA LYS A 104 8.54 -10.94 5.22
C LYS A 104 7.77 -12.26 5.19
N GLN A 105 6.91 -12.50 6.17
CA GLN A 105 6.05 -13.68 6.23
C GLN A 105 5.14 -13.78 4.99
N TYR A 106 4.45 -12.70 4.63
CA TYR A 106 3.65 -12.63 3.41
C TYR A 106 4.47 -13.02 2.16
N LYS A 107 5.65 -12.44 1.98
CA LYS A 107 6.53 -12.77 0.85
C LYS A 107 6.92 -14.24 0.80
N THR A 108 7.21 -14.82 1.95
CA THR A 108 7.58 -16.24 2.06
C THR A 108 6.39 -17.15 1.76
N GLU A 109 5.22 -16.89 2.36
CA GLU A 109 4.04 -17.75 2.21
C GLU A 109 3.40 -17.65 0.81
N THR A 110 3.51 -16.50 0.14
CA THR A 110 2.92 -16.30 -1.20
C THR A 110 3.90 -16.50 -2.35
N GLY A 111 5.19 -16.65 -2.07
CA GLY A 111 6.25 -16.71 -3.09
C GLY A 111 6.52 -15.34 -3.78
N ASN A 112 5.88 -14.25 -3.36
CA ASN A 112 6.00 -12.94 -3.99
C ASN A 112 7.28 -12.20 -3.56
N LYS A 113 8.43 -12.75 -3.93
CA LYS A 113 9.77 -12.28 -3.48
C LYS A 113 10.05 -10.80 -3.78
N PHE A 114 9.49 -10.27 -4.88
CA PHE A 114 9.74 -8.89 -5.35
C PHE A 114 8.66 -7.90 -4.91
N ALA A 115 7.74 -8.29 -4.03
CA ALA A 115 6.74 -7.39 -3.49
C ALA A 115 7.37 -6.26 -2.67
N THR A 116 6.86 -5.03 -2.85
CA THR A 116 7.28 -3.84 -2.10
C THR A 116 6.08 -3.16 -1.43
N ARG A 117 6.28 -2.64 -0.22
CA ARG A 117 5.23 -1.97 0.56
C ARG A 117 4.78 -0.62 -0.02
N THR A 118 5.51 -0.11 -1.02
CA THR A 118 5.24 1.15 -1.70
C THR A 118 4.45 0.99 -3.00
N ARG A 119 4.25 -0.24 -3.49
CA ARG A 119 3.44 -0.49 -4.68
C ARG A 119 2.02 -0.86 -4.28
N PHE A 120 1.04 -0.15 -4.80
CA PHE A 120 -0.38 -0.36 -4.51
C PHE A 120 -0.81 -1.82 -4.74
N LYS A 121 -0.45 -2.41 -5.89
CA LYS A 121 -0.79 -3.81 -6.21
C LYS A 121 -0.30 -4.82 -5.18
N ASP A 122 0.89 -4.60 -4.63
CA ASP A 122 1.47 -5.50 -3.65
C ASP A 122 0.83 -5.31 -2.27
N SER A 123 0.45 -4.07 -1.96
CA SER A 123 -0.22 -3.73 -0.70
C SER A 123 -1.64 -4.28 -0.64
N VAL A 124 -2.41 -4.21 -1.73
CA VAL A 124 -3.76 -4.82 -1.74
C VAL A 124 -3.67 -6.35 -1.73
N ASP A 125 -2.70 -6.98 -2.40
CA ASP A 125 -2.48 -8.43 -2.33
C ASP A 125 -2.08 -8.88 -0.91
N PHE A 126 -1.24 -8.09 -0.22
CA PHE A 126 -0.91 -8.30 1.19
C PHE A 126 -2.16 -8.22 2.09
N ILE A 127 -3.01 -7.20 1.90
CA ILE A 127 -4.27 -7.06 2.65
C ILE A 127 -5.15 -8.29 2.43
N GLY A 128 -5.26 -8.77 1.20
CA GLY A 128 -6.00 -9.99 0.87
C GLY A 128 -5.48 -11.23 1.59
N TRP A 129 -4.16 -11.42 1.61
CA TRP A 129 -3.51 -12.50 2.35
C TRP A 129 -3.77 -12.37 3.87
N TYR A 130 -3.61 -11.17 4.43
CA TYR A 130 -3.77 -10.91 5.85
C TYR A 130 -5.21 -11.17 6.33
N THR A 131 -6.20 -10.60 5.65
CA THR A 131 -7.62 -10.80 5.97
C THR A 131 -8.05 -12.27 5.84
N THR A 132 -7.41 -13.03 4.94
CA THR A 132 -7.62 -14.48 4.83
C THR A 132 -7.05 -15.23 6.05
N LYS A 133 -5.92 -14.80 6.60
CA LYS A 133 -5.40 -15.35 7.86
C LYS A 133 -6.30 -15.00 9.03
N THR A 134 -6.75 -13.75 9.12
CA THR A 134 -7.72 -13.29 10.13
C THR A 134 -8.99 -14.15 10.13
N GLU A 135 -9.58 -14.36 8.96
CA GLU A 135 -10.77 -15.22 8.81
C GLU A 135 -10.52 -16.65 9.29
N LYS A 136 -9.39 -17.23 8.92
CA LYS A 136 -9.04 -18.61 9.31
C LYS A 136 -8.80 -18.75 10.81
N ILE A 137 -8.10 -17.80 11.43
CA ILE A 137 -7.67 -17.88 12.84
C ILE A 137 -8.78 -17.40 13.78
N LEU A 138 -9.35 -16.22 13.50
CA LEU A 138 -10.32 -15.57 14.38
C LEU A 138 -11.78 -15.86 14.00
N LYS A 139 -12.03 -16.58 12.90
CA LYS A 139 -13.37 -16.86 12.35
C LYS A 139 -14.17 -15.59 12.04
N VAL A 140 -13.49 -14.50 11.73
CA VAL A 140 -14.09 -13.22 11.34
C VAL A 140 -14.32 -13.20 9.83
N SER A 141 -15.58 -13.06 9.40
CA SER A 141 -15.91 -12.96 7.98
C SER A 141 -15.22 -11.76 7.31
N LYS A 142 -14.76 -11.92 6.06
CA LYS A 142 -14.24 -10.82 5.25
C LYS A 142 -15.27 -9.74 4.92
N THR A 143 -16.56 -10.04 5.05
CA THR A 143 -17.63 -9.05 4.89
C THR A 143 -17.86 -8.20 6.14
N ASP A 144 -17.36 -8.62 7.31
CA ASP A 144 -17.37 -7.82 8.52
C ASP A 144 -16.16 -6.87 8.55
N ALA A 145 -16.31 -5.75 7.84
CA ALA A 145 -15.22 -4.79 7.64
C ALA A 145 -14.69 -4.22 8.97
N PHE A 146 -15.57 -4.02 9.96
CA PHE A 146 -15.18 -3.47 11.24
C PHE A 146 -14.26 -4.43 12.01
N LYS A 147 -14.68 -5.68 12.20
CA LYS A 147 -13.85 -6.67 12.90
C LYS A 147 -12.58 -7.02 12.13
N GLN A 148 -12.63 -7.09 10.80
CA GLN A 148 -11.44 -7.28 9.98
C GLN A 148 -10.44 -6.13 10.14
N TYR A 149 -10.92 -4.87 10.19
CA TYR A 149 -10.04 -3.74 10.42
C TYR A 149 -9.44 -3.73 11.83
N ILE A 150 -10.24 -4.01 12.88
CA ILE A 150 -9.71 -4.13 14.25
C ILE A 150 -8.60 -5.18 14.31
N ALA A 151 -8.86 -6.39 13.78
CA ALA A 151 -7.84 -7.44 13.74
C ALA A 151 -6.60 -7.08 12.92
N TYR A 152 -6.76 -6.25 11.88
CA TYR A 152 -5.64 -5.75 11.07
C TYR A 152 -4.78 -4.75 11.85
N HIS A 153 -5.42 -3.86 12.59
CA HIS A 153 -4.76 -2.76 13.32
C HIS A 153 -4.05 -3.24 14.58
N GLU A 154 -4.66 -4.16 15.31
CA GLU A 154 -4.10 -4.68 16.57
C GLU A 154 -2.99 -5.73 16.35
N GLY A 155 -2.95 -6.43 15.21
CA GLY A 155 -1.90 -7.39 14.84
C GLY A 155 -2.28 -8.85 15.00
#